data_242100fe61b6dff3e317aa8d7c774c1c
#
_entry.id   242100fe61b6dff3e317aa8d7c774c1c
#
_cell.length_a   1.000
_cell.length_b   1.000
_cell.length_c   1.000
_cell.angle_alpha   90.00
_cell.angle_beta   90.00
_cell.angle_gamma   90.00
#
_symmetry.space_group_name_H-M   'P 1'
#
loop_
_entity.id
_entity.type
_entity.pdbx_description
1 polymer ?
#
loop_
_entity_poly.entity_id
_entity_poly.type
_entity_poly.pdbx_seq_one_letter_code
_entity_poly.pdbx_strand_id
1 'polypeptide(L)'
;KVGDAHILQLNYSPKRSQPAGSVLPGELFSIGGFTTDYQGEGLFGSATWKSGLPLGLDDRVWIGGAYSPEFDLNQAPSFLGGGLVIQGVFPKRPQDLLILGGGHAGLSAAAPPGYPNQPYEGVLELGYRLQLNPNLNLQPTLQWIFNPSGRDIPTPGILTTSVQISLSL
;
A
#
# COMPACT_ATOMS: atom_id res chain seq x y z
N LYS A 1 -27.39 11.02 -4.46
CA LYS A 1 -27.42 10.78 -2.99
C LYS A 1 -26.15 10.04 -2.66
N VAL A 2 -25.29 10.59 -1.80
CA VAL A 2 -24.19 9.87 -1.17
C VAL A 2 -24.84 9.03 -0.08
N GLY A 3 -24.78 7.71 -0.18
CA GLY A 3 -25.32 6.82 0.86
C GLY A 3 -24.50 6.93 2.15
N ASP A 4 -25.11 6.59 3.26
CA ASP A 4 -24.45 6.56 4.55
C ASP A 4 -23.44 5.40 4.59
N ALA A 5 -22.25 5.68 5.06
CA ALA A 5 -21.21 4.66 5.30
C ALA A 5 -20.96 4.54 6.81
N HIS A 6 -21.02 3.32 7.32
CA HIS A 6 -20.68 3.03 8.71
C HIS A 6 -19.35 2.26 8.74
N ILE A 7 -18.40 2.75 9.51
CA ILE A 7 -17.08 2.15 9.67
C ILE A 7 -16.82 1.91 11.14
N LEU A 8 -16.48 0.67 11.48
CA LEU A 8 -15.94 0.29 12.78
C LEU A 8 -14.48 -0.09 12.62
N GLN A 9 -13.60 0.52 13.40
CA GLN A 9 -12.17 0.22 13.35
C GLN A 9 -11.58 0.14 14.76
N LEU A 10 -10.77 -0.88 14.98
CA LEU A 10 -9.97 -1.05 16.19
C LEU A 10 -8.49 -0.90 15.81
N ASN A 11 -7.78 -0.10 16.61
CA ASN A 11 -6.35 0.14 16.43
C ASN A 11 -5.58 -0.25 17.69
N TYR A 12 -4.45 -0.90 17.51
CA TYR A 12 -3.50 -1.20 18.59
C TYR A 12 -2.09 -0.74 18.15
N SER A 13 -1.49 0.11 18.97
CA SER A 13 -0.12 0.59 18.77
C SER A 13 0.74 0.25 19.98
N PRO A 14 1.63 -0.75 19.87
CA PRO A 14 2.54 -1.08 20.95
C PRO A 14 3.55 0.07 21.16
N LYS A 15 3.78 0.43 22.43
CA LYS A 15 4.79 1.42 22.79
C LYS A 15 6.17 0.76 22.77
N ARG A 16 6.85 0.82 21.64
CA ARG A 16 8.25 0.39 21.52
C ARG A 16 9.16 1.59 21.28
N SER A 17 10.38 1.53 21.82
CA SER A 17 11.39 2.55 21.54
C SER A 17 11.85 2.46 20.10
N GLN A 18 11.89 3.61 19.43
CA GLN A 18 12.49 3.72 18.11
C GLN A 18 13.98 4.02 18.22
N PRO A 19 14.82 3.61 17.27
CA PRO A 19 16.20 4.03 17.19
C PRO A 19 16.33 5.55 17.15
N ALA A 20 17.37 6.09 17.75
CA ALA A 20 17.67 7.51 17.66
C ALA A 20 17.87 7.91 16.17
N GLY A 21 17.18 8.97 15.75
CA GLY A 21 17.19 9.42 14.35
C GLY A 21 16.25 8.68 13.39
N SER A 22 15.42 7.75 13.88
CA SER A 22 14.38 7.16 13.06
C SER A 22 13.31 8.19 12.68
N VAL A 23 12.92 8.20 11.41
CA VAL A 23 11.80 8.97 10.86
C VAL A 23 10.61 8.08 10.49
N LEU A 24 10.73 6.76 10.70
CA LEU A 24 9.68 5.81 10.39
C LEU A 24 8.56 5.87 11.46
N PRO A 25 7.30 5.57 11.09
CA PRO A 25 6.19 5.53 12.04
C PRO A 25 6.38 4.42 13.08
N GLY A 26 5.70 4.54 14.20
CA GLY A 26 5.57 3.48 15.19
C GLY A 26 4.85 2.24 14.63
N GLU A 27 4.91 1.16 15.38
CA GLU A 27 4.16 -0.06 15.04
C GLU A 27 2.65 0.20 15.22
N LEU A 28 1.86 -0.32 14.27
CA LEU A 28 0.41 -0.18 14.27
C LEU A 28 -0.25 -1.44 13.73
N PHE A 29 -1.26 -1.90 14.42
CA PHE A 29 -2.15 -2.97 13.99
C PHE A 29 -3.57 -2.42 13.94
N SER A 30 -4.25 -2.67 12.83
CA SER A 30 -5.59 -2.16 12.58
C SER A 30 -6.46 -3.26 11.99
N ILE A 31 -7.69 -3.38 12.47
CA ILE A 31 -8.72 -4.22 11.87
C ILE A 31 -10.05 -3.47 11.94
N GLY A 32 -10.86 -3.62 10.91
CA GLY A 32 -12.16 -2.98 10.87
C GLY A 32 -13.10 -3.61 9.85
N GLY A 33 -14.31 -3.11 9.86
CA GLY A 33 -15.33 -3.44 8.88
C GLY A 33 -16.06 -2.18 8.45
N PHE A 34 -16.69 -2.26 7.31
CA PHE A 34 -17.55 -1.21 6.78
C PHE A 34 -18.85 -1.81 6.23
N THR A 35 -19.89 -1.01 6.26
CA THR A 35 -21.13 -1.27 5.52
C THR A 35 -21.59 0.00 4.83
N THR A 36 -22.09 -0.12 3.62
CA THR A 36 -22.59 1.00 2.81
C THR A 36 -23.86 0.60 2.08
N ASP A 37 -24.73 1.56 1.79
CA ASP A 37 -25.99 1.32 1.07
C ASP A 37 -25.79 0.86 -0.40
N TYR A 38 -24.62 1.12 -0.98
CA TYR A 38 -24.38 0.90 -2.41
C TYR A 38 -23.27 -0.12 -2.74
N GLN A 39 -22.33 -0.32 -1.81
CA GLN A 39 -21.17 -1.20 -2.01
C GLN A 39 -21.19 -2.42 -1.11
N GLY A 40 -22.26 -2.54 -0.31
CA GLY A 40 -22.41 -3.64 0.62
C GLY A 40 -21.50 -3.54 1.84
N GLU A 41 -21.02 -4.68 2.30
CA GLU A 41 -20.18 -4.78 3.50
C GLU A 41 -18.80 -5.35 3.21
N GLY A 42 -17.87 -5.15 4.12
CA GLY A 42 -16.52 -5.70 3.98
C GLY A 42 -15.69 -5.57 5.25
N LEU A 43 -14.57 -6.26 5.21
CA LEU A 43 -13.55 -6.25 6.25
C LEU A 43 -12.25 -5.68 5.70
N PHE A 44 -11.50 -5.01 6.56
CA PHE A 44 -10.15 -4.57 6.24
C PHE A 44 -9.23 -4.71 7.44
N GLY A 45 -7.94 -4.81 7.16
CA GLY A 45 -6.94 -4.83 8.22
C GLY A 45 -5.58 -4.45 7.70
N SER A 46 -4.74 -3.94 8.59
CA SER A 46 -3.35 -3.66 8.30
C SER A 46 -2.47 -3.83 9.53
N ALA A 47 -1.22 -4.14 9.29
CA ALA A 47 -0.21 -4.20 10.33
C ALA A 47 1.09 -3.57 9.82
N THR A 48 1.75 -2.82 10.69
CA THR A 48 3.08 -2.26 10.46
C THR A 48 3.93 -2.53 11.67
N TRP A 49 5.10 -3.12 11.48
CA TRP A 49 6.00 -3.48 12.57
C TRP A 49 7.46 -3.44 12.15
N LYS A 50 8.36 -3.39 13.13
CA LYS A 50 9.80 -3.50 12.89
C LYS A 50 10.16 -4.95 12.55
N SER A 51 10.90 -5.19 11.45
CA SER A 51 11.24 -6.56 11.04
C SER A 51 12.29 -7.21 11.96
N GLY A 52 13.15 -6.40 12.55
CA GLY A 52 14.29 -6.87 13.33
C GLY A 52 15.49 -7.31 12.49
N LEU A 53 15.43 -7.10 11.17
CA LEU A 53 16.54 -7.40 10.27
C LEU A 53 17.58 -6.26 10.29
N PRO A 54 18.87 -6.54 10.16
CA PRO A 54 19.92 -5.52 10.16
C PRO A 54 20.03 -4.83 8.78
N LEU A 55 18.96 -4.22 8.31
CA LEU A 55 18.85 -3.68 6.95
C LEU A 55 19.18 -2.18 6.82
N GLY A 56 19.53 -1.50 7.91
CA GLY A 56 19.82 -0.07 7.92
C GLY A 56 19.76 0.50 9.32
N LEU A 57 19.42 1.78 9.45
CA LEU A 57 19.22 2.42 10.75
C LEU A 57 17.93 1.95 11.42
N ASP A 58 16.85 1.85 10.65
CA ASP A 58 15.54 1.35 11.09
C ASP A 58 14.77 0.79 9.90
N ASP A 59 13.78 -0.04 10.16
CA ASP A 59 12.95 -0.65 9.12
C ASP A 59 11.51 -0.85 9.59
N ARG A 60 10.59 -0.93 8.61
CA ARG A 60 9.20 -1.35 8.83
C ARG A 60 8.77 -2.28 7.74
N VAL A 61 8.21 -3.41 8.15
CA VAL A 61 7.37 -4.25 7.31
C VAL A 61 5.94 -3.82 7.51
N TRP A 62 5.18 -3.78 6.43
CA TRP A 62 3.74 -3.56 6.49
C TRP A 62 3.01 -4.60 5.64
N ILE A 63 1.80 -4.92 6.05
CA ILE A 63 0.84 -5.72 5.29
C ILE A 63 -0.54 -5.11 5.48
N GLY A 64 -1.37 -5.18 4.47
CA GLY A 64 -2.75 -4.72 4.56
C GLY A 64 -3.62 -5.40 3.54
N GLY A 65 -4.89 -5.55 3.87
CA GLY A 65 -5.85 -6.16 2.97
C GLY A 65 -7.26 -5.73 3.27
N ALA A 66 -8.12 -5.92 2.28
CA ALA A 66 -9.55 -5.70 2.37
C ALA A 66 -10.30 -6.77 1.59
N TYR A 67 -11.50 -7.09 2.05
CA TYR A 67 -12.37 -8.06 1.41
C TYR A 67 -13.84 -7.64 1.56
N SER A 68 -14.57 -7.67 0.44
CA SER A 68 -16.01 -7.48 0.40
C SER A 68 -16.64 -8.64 -0.34
N PRO A 69 -17.57 -9.39 0.30
CA PRO A 69 -18.17 -10.59 -0.30
C PRO A 69 -19.14 -10.29 -1.45
N GLU A 70 -19.56 -9.04 -1.63
CA GLU A 70 -20.54 -8.66 -2.64
C GLU A 70 -19.89 -8.43 -4.00
N PHE A 71 -19.55 -9.53 -4.67
CA PHE A 71 -18.88 -9.53 -5.97
C PHE A 71 -19.70 -8.86 -7.08
N ASP A 72 -21.01 -8.80 -6.94
CA ASP A 72 -21.91 -8.15 -7.92
C ASP A 72 -21.91 -6.63 -7.80
N LEU A 73 -21.50 -6.09 -6.65
CA LEU A 73 -21.46 -4.66 -6.38
C LEU A 73 -20.05 -4.07 -6.49
N ASN A 74 -19.02 -4.87 -6.19
CA ASN A 74 -17.64 -4.42 -6.13
C ASN A 74 -16.82 -4.91 -7.30
N GLN A 75 -16.20 -4.00 -8.04
CA GLN A 75 -15.28 -4.33 -9.13
C GLN A 75 -13.97 -4.94 -8.62
N ALA A 76 -13.53 -4.54 -7.44
CA ALA A 76 -12.33 -5.05 -6.77
C ALA A 76 -12.68 -5.56 -5.34
N PRO A 77 -13.34 -6.74 -5.23
CA PRO A 77 -13.85 -7.25 -3.96
C PRO A 77 -12.76 -7.70 -2.99
N SER A 78 -11.53 -7.85 -3.43
CA SER A 78 -10.42 -8.21 -2.56
C SER A 78 -9.16 -7.43 -2.90
N PHE A 79 -8.40 -7.09 -1.86
CA PHE A 79 -7.09 -6.49 -1.96
C PHE A 79 -6.17 -7.09 -0.91
N LEU A 80 -4.93 -7.38 -1.30
CA LEU A 80 -3.84 -7.73 -0.40
C LEU A 80 -2.58 -7.00 -0.86
N GLY A 81 -1.91 -6.29 0.05
CA GLY A 81 -0.66 -5.60 -0.23
C GLY A 81 0.30 -5.68 0.94
N GLY A 82 1.55 -5.44 0.67
CA GLY A 82 2.58 -5.44 1.69
C GLY A 82 3.90 -4.88 1.17
N GLY A 83 4.81 -4.63 2.09
CA GLY A 83 6.10 -4.09 1.72
C GLY A 83 7.05 -3.87 2.88
N LEU A 84 8.18 -3.29 2.53
CA LEU A 84 9.29 -3.01 3.41
C LEU A 84 9.77 -1.58 3.17
N VAL A 85 9.94 -0.83 4.24
CA VAL A 85 10.58 0.49 4.22
C VAL A 85 11.83 0.41 5.07
N ILE A 86 12.97 0.78 4.51
CA ILE A 86 14.26 0.74 5.18
C ILE A 86 14.84 2.14 5.20
N GLN A 87 15.15 2.64 6.39
CA GLN A 87 15.83 3.92 6.59
C GLN A 87 17.34 3.70 6.68
N GLY A 88 18.11 4.57 6.03
CA GLY A 88 19.55 4.62 6.19
C GLY A 88 20.28 3.42 5.63
N VAL A 89 19.84 2.86 4.50
CA VAL A 89 20.53 1.77 3.78
C VAL A 89 21.98 2.17 3.45
N PHE A 90 22.18 3.43 3.11
CA PHE A 90 23.51 3.97 2.86
C PHE A 90 24.00 4.75 4.09
N PRO A 91 25.14 4.41 4.70
CA PRO A 91 25.62 5.08 5.93
C PRO A 91 25.80 6.60 5.82
N LYS A 92 26.13 7.09 4.61
CA LYS A 92 26.27 8.54 4.34
C LYS A 92 24.93 9.25 4.14
N ARG A 93 23.84 8.51 4.09
CA ARG A 93 22.46 8.97 3.83
C ARG A 93 21.48 8.40 4.86
N PRO A 94 21.65 8.70 6.17
CA PRO A 94 20.90 8.05 7.24
C PRO A 94 19.41 8.42 7.28
N GLN A 95 19.01 9.47 6.56
CA GLN A 95 17.60 9.91 6.51
C GLN A 95 16.87 9.46 5.25
N ASP A 96 17.57 8.85 4.29
CA ASP A 96 16.94 8.35 3.08
C ASP A 96 16.18 7.05 3.35
N LEU A 97 15.14 6.82 2.55
CA LEU A 97 14.31 5.61 2.64
C LEU A 97 14.37 4.81 1.34
N LEU A 98 14.63 3.52 1.46
CA LEU A 98 14.35 2.54 0.41
C LEU A 98 12.96 1.95 0.67
N ILE A 99 12.12 1.93 -0.36
CA ILE A 99 10.73 1.48 -0.30
C ILE A 99 10.57 0.33 -1.29
N LEU A 100 10.14 -0.82 -0.80
CA LEU A 100 9.77 -1.98 -1.59
C LEU A 100 8.32 -2.33 -1.26
N GLY A 101 7.51 -2.54 -2.26
CA GLY A 101 6.11 -2.84 -2.04
C GLY A 101 5.50 -3.65 -3.15
N GLY A 102 4.35 -4.21 -2.87
CA GLY A 102 3.53 -4.88 -3.86
C GLY A 102 2.09 -5.03 -3.38
N GLY A 103 1.20 -5.21 -4.32
CA GLY A 103 -0.21 -5.40 -4.05
C GLY A 103 -0.88 -6.24 -5.12
N HIS A 104 -1.98 -6.83 -4.74
CA HIS A 104 -2.83 -7.66 -5.57
C HIS A 104 -4.28 -7.31 -5.29
N ALA A 105 -5.02 -6.94 -6.33
CA ALA A 105 -6.45 -6.72 -6.29
C ALA A 105 -7.16 -7.84 -7.06
N GLY A 106 -8.03 -8.56 -6.39
CA GLY A 106 -8.95 -9.50 -7.06
C GLY A 106 -10.07 -8.70 -7.72
N LEU A 107 -10.35 -9.00 -8.99
CA LEU A 107 -11.38 -8.34 -9.77
C LEU A 107 -12.61 -9.24 -9.91
N SER A 108 -13.79 -8.66 -9.98
CA SER A 108 -15.05 -9.37 -10.13
C SER A 108 -15.64 -9.20 -11.52
N ALA A 109 -16.63 -10.06 -11.85
CA ALA A 109 -17.41 -9.96 -13.08
C ALA A 109 -18.39 -8.77 -13.10
N ALA A 110 -18.54 -8.03 -12.00
CA ALA A 110 -19.32 -6.78 -11.94
C ALA A 110 -18.69 -5.62 -12.75
N ALA A 111 -17.51 -5.86 -13.33
CA ALA A 111 -16.93 -4.93 -14.30
C ALA A 111 -17.88 -4.75 -15.51
N PRO A 112 -18.01 -3.51 -16.04
CA PRO A 112 -18.88 -3.22 -17.16
C PRO A 112 -18.64 -4.16 -18.36
N PRO A 113 -19.67 -4.45 -19.20
CA PRO A 113 -19.50 -5.24 -20.42
C PRO A 113 -18.35 -4.71 -21.28
N GLY A 114 -17.43 -5.59 -21.67
CA GLY A 114 -16.22 -5.24 -22.40
C GLY A 114 -14.96 -5.18 -21.53
N TYR A 115 -15.09 -5.31 -20.23
CA TYR A 115 -13.99 -5.60 -19.33
C TYR A 115 -13.86 -7.10 -19.18
N PRO A 116 -12.68 -7.61 -19.12
CA PRO A 116 -12.43 -9.02 -19.26
C PRO A 116 -12.27 -9.78 -17.98
N ASN A 117 -12.28 -11.06 -18.18
CA ASN A 117 -12.20 -12.14 -17.22
C ASN A 117 -10.80 -12.35 -16.60
N GLN A 118 -9.97 -11.33 -16.48
CA GLN A 118 -8.76 -11.48 -15.67
C GLN A 118 -9.12 -11.28 -14.20
N PRO A 119 -8.89 -12.28 -13.35
CA PRO A 119 -9.39 -12.25 -11.98
C PRO A 119 -8.61 -11.31 -11.07
N TYR A 120 -7.57 -10.62 -11.57
CA TYR A 120 -6.74 -9.78 -10.71
C TYR A 120 -5.92 -8.74 -11.48
N GLU A 121 -5.51 -7.69 -10.78
CA GLU A 121 -4.43 -6.78 -11.11
C GLU A 121 -3.39 -6.81 -10.00
N GLY A 122 -2.11 -6.72 -10.34
CA GLY A 122 -1.04 -6.69 -9.35
C GLY A 122 -0.03 -5.59 -9.64
N VAL A 123 0.67 -5.13 -8.61
CA VAL A 123 1.74 -4.14 -8.71
C VAL A 123 2.94 -4.53 -7.85
N LEU A 124 4.14 -4.32 -8.39
CA LEU A 124 5.38 -4.27 -7.62
C LEU A 124 5.96 -2.87 -7.70
N GLU A 125 6.48 -2.36 -6.60
CA GLU A 125 7.02 -1.02 -6.49
C GLU A 125 8.42 -1.02 -5.86
N LEU A 126 9.30 -0.22 -6.44
CA LEU A 126 10.59 0.17 -5.91
C LEU A 126 10.66 1.69 -5.86
N GLY A 127 10.79 2.25 -4.67
CA GLY A 127 10.95 3.69 -4.44
C GLY A 127 12.21 4.00 -3.65
N TYR A 128 12.78 5.18 -3.89
CA TYR A 128 13.87 5.69 -3.08
C TYR A 128 13.61 7.14 -2.71
N ARG A 129 13.37 7.43 -1.44
CA ARG A 129 13.17 8.80 -0.95
C ARG A 129 14.49 9.40 -0.50
N LEU A 130 14.93 10.41 -1.23
CA LEU A 130 16.09 11.23 -0.89
C LEU A 130 15.65 12.39 0.01
N GLN A 131 16.18 12.46 1.21
CA GLN A 131 16.04 13.64 2.07
C GLN A 131 17.08 14.67 1.67
N LEU A 132 16.69 15.70 0.92
CA LEU A 132 17.59 16.74 0.43
C LEU A 132 17.93 17.77 1.53
N ASN A 133 16.93 18.11 2.35
CA ASN A 133 17.07 18.90 3.56
C ASN A 133 15.87 18.62 4.48
N PRO A 134 15.79 19.16 5.71
CA PRO A 134 14.70 18.85 6.64
C PRO A 134 13.29 19.07 6.09
N ASN A 135 13.14 19.96 5.14
CA ASN A 135 11.85 20.38 4.59
C ASN A 135 11.58 19.87 3.16
N LEU A 136 12.57 19.28 2.50
CA LEU A 136 12.45 18.88 1.09
C LEU A 136 12.92 17.46 0.88
N ASN A 137 12.06 16.67 0.28
CA ASN A 137 12.45 15.34 -0.20
C ASN A 137 12.00 15.11 -1.65
N LEU A 138 12.72 14.21 -2.31
CA LEU A 138 12.48 13.76 -3.67
C LEU A 138 12.36 12.22 -3.66
N GLN A 139 11.32 11.68 -4.29
CA GLN A 139 11.09 10.24 -4.32
C GLN A 139 10.83 9.77 -5.76
N PRO A 140 11.86 9.35 -6.50
CA PRO A 140 11.66 8.53 -7.69
C PRO A 140 11.07 7.17 -7.32
N THR A 141 10.16 6.69 -8.16
CA THR A 141 9.48 5.40 -7.99
C THR A 141 9.39 4.69 -9.33
N LEU A 142 9.63 3.40 -9.30
CA LEU A 142 9.46 2.46 -10.41
C LEU A 142 8.36 1.47 -10.04
N GLN A 143 7.37 1.28 -10.91
CA GLN A 143 6.30 0.33 -10.70
C GLN A 143 6.17 -0.61 -11.90
N TRP A 144 6.01 -1.89 -11.62
CA TRP A 144 5.62 -2.89 -12.60
C TRP A 144 4.19 -3.36 -12.30
N ILE A 145 3.28 -3.08 -13.23
CA ILE A 145 1.86 -3.42 -13.12
C ILE A 145 1.59 -4.68 -13.95
N PHE A 146 1.08 -5.71 -13.31
CA PHE A 146 0.66 -6.97 -13.94
C PHE A 146 -0.82 -6.91 -14.26
N ASN A 147 -1.22 -7.46 -15.41
CA ASN A 147 -2.62 -7.50 -15.85
C ASN A 147 -3.34 -6.16 -15.70
N PRO A 148 -2.79 -5.06 -16.24
CA PRO A 148 -3.35 -3.73 -16.04
C PRO A 148 -4.80 -3.67 -16.55
N SER A 149 -5.71 -3.21 -15.68
CA SER A 149 -7.16 -3.08 -15.90
C SER A 149 -7.91 -4.41 -16.08
N GLY A 150 -7.28 -5.55 -15.74
CA GLY A 150 -7.94 -6.84 -15.84
C GLY A 150 -8.62 -7.11 -17.19
N ARG A 151 -8.01 -6.82 -18.34
CA ARG A 151 -8.62 -6.96 -19.67
C ARG A 151 -8.59 -8.40 -20.18
N ASP A 152 -9.60 -8.82 -21.02
CA ASP A 152 -9.69 -10.15 -21.66
C ASP A 152 -8.51 -10.50 -22.56
N ILE A 153 -7.88 -9.49 -23.12
CA ILE A 153 -6.66 -9.67 -23.88
C ILE A 153 -5.51 -9.60 -22.89
N PRO A 154 -4.67 -10.65 -22.77
CA PRO A 154 -3.48 -10.58 -21.95
C PRO A 154 -2.67 -9.34 -22.34
N THR A 155 -2.73 -8.31 -21.52
CA THR A 155 -1.96 -7.11 -21.74
C THR A 155 -0.60 -7.32 -21.10
N PRO A 156 0.50 -7.12 -21.83
CA PRO A 156 1.83 -7.16 -21.23
C PRO A 156 1.89 -6.23 -20.01
N GLY A 157 2.63 -6.65 -19.01
CA GLY A 157 2.84 -5.80 -17.83
C GLY A 157 3.37 -4.42 -18.25
N ILE A 158 2.95 -3.39 -17.53
CA ILE A 158 3.34 -2.00 -17.78
C ILE A 158 4.38 -1.58 -16.76
N LEU A 159 5.51 -1.06 -17.22
CA LEU A 159 6.51 -0.40 -16.40
C LEU A 159 6.21 1.09 -16.37
N THR A 160 6.00 1.65 -15.17
CA THR A 160 5.79 3.07 -14.98
C THR A 160 6.86 3.67 -14.09
N THR A 161 7.14 4.95 -14.28
CA THR A 161 8.04 5.73 -13.44
C THR A 161 7.35 7.00 -12.98
N SER A 162 7.59 7.39 -11.74
CA SER A 162 7.11 8.66 -11.20
C SER A 162 8.17 9.33 -10.34
N VAL A 163 8.01 10.63 -10.13
CA VAL A 163 8.82 11.41 -9.20
C VAL A 163 7.90 12.26 -8.36
N GLN A 164 7.97 12.08 -7.05
CA GLN A 164 7.26 12.91 -6.08
C GLN A 164 8.24 13.89 -5.44
N ILE A 165 7.81 15.14 -5.33
CA ILE A 165 8.50 16.19 -4.58
C ILE A 165 7.62 16.58 -3.40
N SER A 166 8.16 16.56 -2.19
CA SER A 166 7.43 16.96 -0.98
C SER A 166 8.17 18.10 -0.30
N LEU A 167 7.42 19.19 -0.03
CA LEU A 167 7.91 20.37 0.67
C LEU A 167 7.06 20.58 1.92
N SER A 168 7.72 20.69 3.07
CA SER A 168 7.10 21.08 4.35
C SER A 168 7.47 22.53 4.67
N LEU A 169 6.48 23.37 5.00
CA LEU A 169 6.64 24.78 5.33
C LEU A 169 6.52 24.99 6.85
#